data_56464c7a608212199a0cc373a13fcdc9
#
_entry.id   56464c7a608212199a0cc373a13fcdc9
#
_cell.length_a   1.000
_cell.length_b   1.000
_cell.length_c   1.000
_cell.angle_alpha   90.00
_cell.angle_beta   90.00
_cell.angle_gamma   90.00
#
_symmetry.space_group_name_H-M   'P 1'
#
loop_
_entity.id
_entity.type
_entity.pdbx_description
1 polymer ?
#
loop_
_entity_poly.entity_id
_entity_poly.type
_entity_poly.pdbx_seq_one_letter_code
_entity_poly.pdbx_strand_id
1 'polypeptide(L)'
;MIPSLSNWGVVKGTLDIIEGYFDVDSLHLIHPDKNKKTKMRQNSKDVLSAQQLYKGNIELLHDVDIVIAELPTGSQSARASAAYGICMGIVGALTLNLDNFIQVTPMDVKKVVGNNNPTKSEMIDWAVDMHPDANWPLYKRDKSWYISEAKAEHMADALAAIYAGAETKQFLNLINQYKDSL
;
A
#
# COMPACT_ATOMS: atom_id res chain seq x y z
N MET A 1 -2.24 1.65 -1.28
CA MET A 1 -1.04 1.78 -0.38
C MET A 1 -1.33 1.27 1.02
N ILE A 2 -0.34 0.73 1.70
CA ILE A 2 -0.44 0.24 3.08
C ILE A 2 0.49 1.05 3.99
N PRO A 3 -0.05 1.97 4.80
CA PRO A 3 0.77 2.85 5.63
C PRO A 3 1.33 2.15 6.86
N SER A 4 2.64 2.16 6.98
CA SER A 4 3.37 1.72 8.19
C SER A 4 4.60 2.60 8.40
N LEU A 5 4.90 2.96 9.63
CA LEU A 5 6.06 3.81 9.96
C LEU A 5 7.43 3.14 9.69
N SER A 6 7.42 1.83 9.47
CA SER A 6 8.63 1.04 9.21
C SER A 6 8.76 0.58 7.76
N ASN A 7 7.65 0.26 7.12
CA ASN A 7 7.59 -0.26 5.76
C ASN A 7 6.28 0.20 5.14
N TRP A 8 6.34 0.87 4.01
CA TRP A 8 5.16 1.35 3.33
C TRP A 8 5.07 0.72 1.95
N GLY A 9 4.12 -0.19 1.77
CA GLY A 9 3.85 -0.84 0.49
C GLY A 9 3.04 0.08 -0.42
N VAL A 10 3.47 0.23 -1.66
CA VAL A 10 2.75 0.97 -2.69
C VAL A 10 2.72 0.16 -3.98
N VAL A 11 1.56 0.10 -4.60
CA VAL A 11 1.37 -0.44 -5.95
C VAL A 11 0.90 0.70 -6.83
N LYS A 12 1.52 0.86 -7.97
CA LYS A 12 1.08 1.75 -9.05
C LYS A 12 0.69 0.91 -10.25
N GLY A 13 -0.39 1.28 -10.92
CA GLY A 13 -0.87 0.57 -12.07
C GLY A 13 -1.94 1.35 -12.81
N THR A 14 -2.38 0.81 -13.93
CA THR A 14 -3.36 1.40 -14.84
C THR A 14 -4.62 0.54 -14.87
N LEU A 15 -5.79 1.17 -14.78
CA LEU A 15 -7.07 0.51 -14.92
C LEU A 15 -7.65 0.78 -16.31
N ASP A 16 -7.87 -0.28 -17.08
CA ASP A 16 -8.78 -0.19 -18.23
C ASP A 16 -10.22 -0.19 -17.73
N ILE A 17 -10.88 0.95 -17.80
CA ILE A 17 -12.24 1.12 -17.28
C ILE A 17 -13.31 0.48 -18.17
N ILE A 18 -13.00 0.17 -19.43
CA ILE A 18 -13.92 -0.50 -20.38
C ILE A 18 -13.91 -2.00 -20.13
N GLU A 19 -12.73 -2.60 -20.14
CA GLU A 19 -12.55 -4.04 -19.95
C GLU A 19 -12.58 -4.44 -18.48
N GLY A 20 -12.41 -3.49 -17.55
CA GLY A 20 -12.38 -3.75 -16.11
C GLY A 20 -11.09 -4.46 -15.65
N TYR A 21 -10.01 -4.30 -16.40
CA TYR A 21 -8.71 -4.94 -16.13
C TYR A 21 -7.75 -3.94 -15.47
N PHE A 22 -7.07 -4.39 -14.40
CA PHE A 22 -6.03 -3.64 -13.71
C PHE A 22 -4.66 -4.23 -14.01
N ASP A 23 -3.78 -3.43 -14.60
CA ASP A 23 -2.38 -3.78 -14.87
C ASP A 23 -1.45 -3.13 -13.85
N VAL A 24 -0.49 -3.92 -13.33
CA VAL A 24 0.49 -3.45 -12.34
C VAL A 24 1.72 -2.91 -13.05
N ASP A 25 1.91 -1.60 -13.03
CA ASP A 25 3.11 -0.96 -13.58
C ASP A 25 4.33 -1.18 -12.67
N SER A 26 4.14 -1.05 -11.36
CA SER A 26 5.24 -1.21 -10.40
C SER A 26 4.78 -1.44 -8.96
N LEU A 27 5.60 -2.25 -8.26
CA LEU A 27 5.52 -2.51 -6.83
C LEU A 27 6.66 -1.77 -6.10
N HIS A 28 6.35 -1.07 -5.03
CA HIS A 28 7.33 -0.32 -4.25
C HIS A 28 7.23 -0.64 -2.76
N LEU A 29 8.39 -0.68 -2.10
CA LEU A 29 8.50 -0.71 -0.66
C LEU A 29 9.32 0.49 -0.21
N ILE A 30 8.67 1.47 0.41
CA ILE A 30 9.37 2.60 1.01
C ILE A 30 9.76 2.22 2.43
N HIS A 31 11.06 2.11 2.65
CA HIS A 31 11.64 1.73 3.93
C HIS A 31 12.51 2.87 4.47
N PRO A 32 12.11 3.55 5.55
CA PRO A 32 12.92 4.60 6.13
C PRO A 32 14.26 4.08 6.64
N ASP A 33 15.35 4.77 6.30
CA ASP A 33 16.68 4.44 6.82
C ASP A 33 16.73 4.71 8.32
N LYS A 34 16.81 3.64 9.09
CA LYS A 34 16.98 3.69 10.55
C LYS A 34 18.46 3.90 10.85
N ASN A 35 18.89 5.16 10.91
CA ASN A 35 20.26 5.50 11.26
C ASN A 35 20.63 4.94 12.65
N LYS A 36 21.17 3.70 12.68
CA LYS A 36 21.47 2.94 13.90
C LYS A 36 22.59 3.56 14.74
N LYS A 37 23.37 4.51 14.17
CA LYS A 37 24.59 5.03 14.79
C LYS A 37 24.36 6.22 15.72
N THR A 38 23.18 6.84 15.71
CA THR A 38 22.91 8.05 16.50
C THR A 38 21.99 7.74 17.68
N LYS A 39 22.41 8.15 18.89
CA LYS A 39 21.55 8.17 20.08
C LYS A 39 20.51 9.28 19.96
N MET A 40 19.46 9.02 19.16
CA MET A 40 18.34 9.95 18.99
C MET A 40 17.15 9.55 19.86
N ARG A 41 16.40 10.55 20.33
CA ARG A 41 15.10 10.32 20.97
C ARG A 41 14.12 9.69 19.98
N GLN A 42 13.19 8.89 20.48
CA GLN A 42 12.23 8.16 19.63
C GLN A 42 11.42 9.12 18.74
N ASN A 43 10.91 10.22 19.29
CA ASN A 43 10.14 11.19 18.50
C ASN A 43 10.95 11.80 17.35
N SER A 44 12.25 12.04 17.55
CA SER A 44 13.11 12.53 16.47
C SER A 44 13.31 11.49 15.36
N LYS A 45 13.40 10.20 15.72
CA LYS A 45 13.43 9.11 14.74
C LYS A 45 12.12 9.02 13.95
N ASP A 46 11.00 9.21 14.63
CA ASP A 46 9.68 9.18 14.01
C ASP A 46 9.50 10.30 13.00
N VAL A 47 9.96 11.53 13.33
CA VAL A 47 9.95 12.66 12.39
C VAL A 47 10.78 12.36 11.15
N LEU A 48 11.99 11.82 11.32
CA LEU A 48 12.86 11.46 10.18
C LEU A 48 12.23 10.35 9.32
N SER A 49 11.61 9.34 9.95
CA SER A 49 10.89 8.30 9.22
C SER A 49 9.71 8.89 8.45
N ALA A 50 8.93 9.79 9.08
CA ALA A 50 7.83 10.47 8.44
C ALA A 50 8.25 11.28 7.21
N GLN A 51 9.36 12.03 7.31
CA GLN A 51 9.91 12.80 6.19
C GLN A 51 10.31 11.89 5.01
N GLN A 52 10.98 10.77 5.30
CA GLN A 52 11.40 9.82 4.27
C GLN A 52 10.20 9.12 3.61
N LEU A 53 9.20 8.73 4.41
CA LEU A 53 7.96 8.14 3.91
C LEU A 53 7.18 9.14 3.05
N TYR A 54 7.03 10.38 3.50
CA TYR A 54 6.36 11.42 2.72
C TYR A 54 7.07 11.64 1.38
N LYS A 55 8.41 11.83 1.41
CA LYS A 55 9.20 12.06 0.20
C LYS A 55 9.09 10.88 -0.78
N GLY A 56 9.23 9.65 -0.31
CA GLY A 56 9.13 8.47 -1.18
C GLY A 56 7.74 8.28 -1.78
N ASN A 57 6.67 8.62 -1.05
CA ASN A 57 5.31 8.49 -1.56
C ASN A 57 4.92 9.63 -2.52
N ILE A 58 5.30 10.88 -2.24
CA ILE A 58 4.90 12.02 -3.08
C ILE A 58 5.42 11.89 -4.52
N GLU A 59 6.60 11.29 -4.69
CA GLU A 59 7.18 11.03 -6.01
C GLU A 59 6.36 9.98 -6.80
N LEU A 60 5.73 9.02 -6.10
CA LEU A 60 4.91 7.98 -6.72
C LEU A 60 3.49 8.44 -7.06
N LEU A 61 3.00 9.50 -6.42
CA LEU A 61 1.66 10.03 -6.62
C LEU A 61 1.55 11.01 -7.80
N HIS A 62 2.66 11.30 -8.47
CA HIS A 62 2.62 12.09 -9.68
C HIS A 62 1.81 11.36 -10.77
N ASP A 63 0.89 12.07 -11.42
CA ASP A 63 0.01 11.53 -12.48
C ASP A 63 -0.86 10.32 -12.04
N VAL A 64 -1.36 10.37 -10.81
CA VAL A 64 -2.29 9.37 -10.27
C VAL A 64 -3.68 9.98 -10.09
N ASP A 65 -4.68 9.39 -10.73
CA ASP A 65 -6.08 9.86 -10.68
C ASP A 65 -6.80 9.39 -9.40
N ILE A 66 -6.47 8.19 -8.91
CA ILE A 66 -7.16 7.56 -7.77
C ILE A 66 -6.12 7.00 -6.81
N VAL A 67 -6.25 7.33 -5.53
CA VAL A 67 -5.45 6.71 -4.47
C VAL A 67 -6.34 5.87 -3.58
N ILE A 68 -5.96 4.61 -3.39
CA ILE A 68 -6.61 3.69 -2.45
C ILE A 68 -5.64 3.39 -1.31
N ALA A 69 -6.07 3.56 -0.08
CA ALA A 69 -5.26 3.24 1.08
C ALA A 69 -6.03 2.44 2.14
N GLU A 70 -5.35 1.42 2.67
CA GLU A 70 -5.81 0.80 3.91
C GLU A 70 -5.52 1.75 5.08
N LEU A 71 -6.53 2.05 5.87
CA LEU A 71 -6.35 2.78 7.12
C LEU A 71 -6.59 1.86 8.31
N PRO A 72 -5.68 1.88 9.30
CA PRO A 72 -5.81 1.06 10.49
C PRO A 72 -7.03 1.47 11.31
N THR A 73 -7.75 0.49 11.85
CA THR A 73 -8.97 0.72 12.66
C THR A 73 -8.70 0.92 14.15
N GLY A 74 -7.44 0.81 14.57
CA GLY A 74 -7.04 1.00 15.97
C GLY A 74 -5.73 0.32 16.32
N SER A 75 -5.33 0.47 17.57
CA SER A 75 -4.07 -0.05 18.09
C SER A 75 -4.20 -0.49 19.54
N GLN A 76 -3.47 -1.52 19.94
CA GLN A 76 -3.46 -2.05 21.28
C GLN A 76 -2.39 -1.41 22.20
N SER A 77 -1.56 -0.52 21.68
CA SER A 77 -0.52 0.15 22.47
C SER A 77 -0.37 1.62 22.11
N ALA A 78 0.00 2.45 23.09
CA ALA A 78 0.27 3.87 22.87
C ALA A 78 1.32 4.11 21.78
N ARG A 79 2.34 3.25 21.67
CA ARG A 79 3.38 3.35 20.65
C ARG A 79 2.82 3.07 19.24
N ALA A 80 2.00 2.04 19.09
CA ALA A 80 1.36 1.75 17.83
C ALA A 80 0.35 2.85 17.44
N SER A 81 -0.41 3.39 18.41
CA SER A 81 -1.30 4.55 18.16
C SER A 81 -0.55 5.76 17.64
N ALA A 82 0.61 6.08 18.24
CA ALA A 82 1.44 7.19 17.78
C ALA A 82 1.96 6.94 16.36
N ALA A 83 2.43 5.73 16.05
CA ALA A 83 2.89 5.37 14.72
C ALA A 83 1.75 5.47 13.67
N TYR A 84 0.55 5.01 13.99
CA TYR A 84 -0.62 5.14 13.13
C TYR A 84 -1.02 6.60 12.91
N GLY A 85 -1.01 7.42 13.98
CA GLY A 85 -1.29 8.85 13.88
C GLY A 85 -0.34 9.57 12.92
N ILE A 86 0.95 9.23 12.97
CA ILE A 86 1.95 9.75 12.03
C ILE A 86 1.63 9.31 10.61
N CYS A 87 1.34 8.01 10.38
CA CYS A 87 1.02 7.49 9.07
C CYS A 87 -0.25 8.13 8.48
N MET A 88 -1.31 8.28 9.29
CA MET A 88 -2.52 8.97 8.88
C MET A 88 -2.29 10.43 8.54
N GLY A 89 -1.45 11.13 9.32
CA GLY A 89 -1.02 12.50 9.00
C GLY A 89 -0.29 12.60 7.66
N ILE A 90 0.59 11.63 7.35
CA ILE A 90 1.26 11.54 6.06
C ILE A 90 0.24 11.28 4.94
N VAL A 91 -0.68 10.32 5.10
CA VAL A 91 -1.73 10.04 4.11
C VAL A 91 -2.56 11.30 3.85
N GLY A 92 -3.01 11.98 4.90
CA GLY A 92 -3.78 13.23 4.76
C GLY A 92 -3.01 14.33 4.01
N ALA A 93 -1.71 14.47 4.28
CA ALA A 93 -0.88 15.43 3.55
C ALA A 93 -0.66 15.05 2.08
N LEU A 94 -0.49 13.76 1.78
CA LEU A 94 -0.30 13.25 0.43
C LEU A 94 -1.58 13.37 -0.42
N THR A 95 -2.74 13.20 0.20
CA THR A 95 -4.04 13.19 -0.49
C THR A 95 -4.75 14.54 -0.51
N LEU A 96 -4.17 15.57 0.09
CA LEU A 96 -4.77 16.91 0.23
C LEU A 96 -5.22 17.52 -1.12
N ASN A 97 -4.44 17.29 -2.17
CA ASN A 97 -4.68 17.83 -3.50
C ASN A 97 -5.15 16.77 -4.51
N LEU A 98 -5.59 15.62 -4.03
CA LEU A 98 -6.12 14.55 -4.87
C LEU A 98 -7.64 14.57 -4.83
N ASP A 99 -8.27 14.54 -5.99
CA ASP A 99 -9.72 14.57 -6.12
C ASP A 99 -10.36 13.24 -5.66
N ASN A 100 -9.62 12.13 -5.81
CA ASN A 100 -10.15 10.79 -5.58
C ASN A 100 -9.30 10.00 -4.59
N PHE A 101 -9.75 9.97 -3.33
CA PHE A 101 -9.15 9.16 -2.28
C PHE A 101 -10.16 8.17 -1.70
N ILE A 102 -9.85 6.88 -1.79
CA ILE A 102 -10.68 5.77 -1.32
C ILE A 102 -10.01 5.09 -0.14
N GLN A 103 -10.76 4.92 0.94
CA GLN A 103 -10.30 4.25 2.14
C GLN A 103 -10.87 2.84 2.21
N VAL A 104 -10.02 1.89 2.58
CA VAL A 104 -10.41 0.51 2.89
C VAL A 104 -9.92 0.13 4.29
N THR A 105 -10.58 -0.85 4.89
CA THR A 105 -10.18 -1.38 6.19
C THR A 105 -9.30 -2.62 6.04
N PRO A 106 -8.50 -2.99 7.07
CA PRO A 106 -7.75 -4.25 7.06
C PRO A 106 -8.63 -5.48 6.84
N MET A 107 -9.91 -5.40 7.24
CA MET A 107 -10.86 -6.49 7.01
C MET A 107 -11.24 -6.60 5.53
N ASP A 108 -11.45 -5.47 4.86
CA ASP A 108 -11.78 -5.46 3.44
C ASP A 108 -10.61 -6.00 2.61
N VAL A 109 -9.38 -5.58 2.93
CA VAL A 109 -8.15 -6.09 2.29
C VAL A 109 -8.03 -7.61 2.44
N LYS A 110 -8.28 -8.16 3.63
CA LYS A 110 -8.22 -9.61 3.87
C LYS A 110 -9.28 -10.40 3.11
N LYS A 111 -10.50 -9.86 2.98
CA LYS A 111 -11.60 -10.54 2.28
C LYS A 111 -11.32 -10.80 0.81
N VAL A 112 -10.52 -9.95 0.16
CA VAL A 112 -10.19 -10.07 -1.26
C VAL A 112 -9.53 -11.42 -1.57
N VAL A 113 -8.77 -11.96 -0.65
CA VAL A 113 -8.07 -13.26 -0.82
C VAL A 113 -9.02 -14.47 -0.68
N GLY A 114 -10.31 -14.23 -0.41
CA GLY A 114 -11.31 -15.30 -0.26
C GLY A 114 -11.30 -15.99 1.10
N ASN A 115 -10.49 -15.53 2.04
CA ASN A 115 -10.39 -16.04 3.41
C ASN A 115 -10.52 -14.87 4.40
N ASN A 116 -11.35 -15.01 5.43
CA ASN A 116 -11.54 -13.94 6.43
C ASN A 116 -10.30 -13.66 7.30
N ASN A 117 -9.33 -14.56 7.32
CA ASN A 117 -8.10 -14.38 8.08
C ASN A 117 -6.90 -15.06 7.37
N PRO A 118 -6.53 -14.61 6.18
CA PRO A 118 -5.42 -15.17 5.43
C PRO A 118 -4.11 -14.97 6.20
N THR A 119 -3.24 -15.95 6.10
CA THR A 119 -1.84 -15.83 6.54
C THR A 119 -1.06 -14.91 5.59
N LYS A 120 0.11 -14.46 6.03
CA LYS A 120 0.99 -13.65 5.18
C LYS A 120 1.39 -14.36 3.88
N SER A 121 1.64 -15.67 3.95
CA SER A 121 1.98 -16.47 2.78
C SER A 121 0.80 -16.51 1.81
N GLU A 122 -0.41 -16.79 2.29
CA GLU A 122 -1.62 -16.80 1.44
C GLU A 122 -1.88 -15.45 0.77
N MET A 123 -1.62 -14.33 1.46
CA MET A 123 -1.71 -12.99 0.85
C MET A 123 -0.69 -12.81 -0.28
N ILE A 124 0.56 -13.24 -0.05
CA ILE A 124 1.63 -13.14 -1.06
C ILE A 124 1.34 -14.05 -2.24
N ASP A 125 0.97 -15.32 -1.98
CA ASP A 125 0.66 -16.30 -3.03
C ASP A 125 -0.49 -15.80 -3.91
N TRP A 126 -1.57 -15.31 -3.30
CA TRP A 126 -2.69 -14.70 -4.03
C TRP A 126 -2.22 -13.52 -4.91
N ALA A 127 -1.42 -12.62 -4.36
CA ALA A 127 -0.98 -11.42 -5.08
C ALA A 127 -0.04 -11.76 -6.26
N VAL A 128 0.82 -12.77 -6.08
CA VAL A 128 1.72 -13.27 -7.12
C VAL A 128 0.94 -13.99 -8.21
N ASP A 129 -0.05 -14.81 -7.86
CA ASP A 129 -0.91 -15.51 -8.82
C ASP A 129 -1.72 -14.52 -9.67
N MET A 130 -2.21 -13.43 -9.06
CA MET A 130 -2.93 -12.37 -9.77
C MET A 130 -2.05 -11.56 -10.72
N HIS A 131 -0.80 -11.28 -10.35
CA HIS A 131 0.14 -10.48 -11.13
C HIS A 131 1.55 -11.09 -11.11
N PRO A 132 1.77 -12.24 -11.80
CA PRO A 132 3.03 -12.97 -11.75
C PRO A 132 4.20 -12.20 -12.38
N ASP A 133 3.93 -11.33 -13.35
CA ASP A 133 4.92 -10.56 -14.09
C ASP A 133 5.32 -9.24 -13.39
N ALA A 134 4.68 -8.91 -12.26
CA ALA A 134 5.03 -7.71 -11.51
C ALA A 134 6.45 -7.83 -10.91
N ASN A 135 7.08 -6.70 -10.61
CA ASN A 135 8.45 -6.63 -10.09
C ASN A 135 8.57 -7.06 -8.62
N TRP A 136 8.15 -8.30 -8.32
CA TRP A 136 8.24 -8.87 -6.98
C TRP A 136 9.68 -8.88 -6.46
N PRO A 137 9.90 -8.58 -5.16
CA PRO A 137 11.24 -8.54 -4.57
C PRO A 137 11.83 -9.94 -4.48
N LEU A 138 12.88 -10.21 -5.24
CA LEU A 138 13.55 -11.50 -5.28
C LEU A 138 14.85 -11.50 -4.45
N TYR A 139 15.19 -12.66 -3.92
CA TYR A 139 16.52 -12.94 -3.37
C TYR A 139 17.04 -14.28 -3.90
N LYS A 140 18.35 -14.40 -3.97
CA LYS A 140 19.01 -15.61 -4.48
C LYS A 140 19.45 -16.49 -3.31
N ARG A 141 19.08 -17.77 -3.37
CA ARG A 141 19.56 -18.80 -2.45
C ARG A 141 19.82 -20.10 -3.23
N ASP A 142 20.96 -20.75 -2.99
CA ASP A 142 21.32 -22.05 -3.57
C ASP A 142 21.12 -22.14 -5.10
N LYS A 143 21.53 -21.08 -5.82
CA LYS A 143 21.40 -20.88 -7.28
C LYS A 143 19.96 -20.66 -7.78
N SER A 144 18.94 -20.66 -6.92
CA SER A 144 17.54 -20.38 -7.26
C SER A 144 17.10 -19.01 -6.75
N TRP A 145 16.09 -18.43 -7.42
CA TRP A 145 15.46 -17.17 -7.03
C TRP A 145 14.17 -17.44 -6.28
N TYR A 146 13.96 -16.70 -5.21
CA TYR A 146 12.79 -16.80 -4.34
C TYR A 146 12.24 -15.42 -4.05
N ILE A 147 10.93 -15.32 -3.84
CA ILE A 147 10.30 -14.07 -3.40
C ILE A 147 10.67 -13.79 -1.95
N SER A 148 11.07 -12.55 -1.66
CA SER A 148 11.35 -12.09 -0.30
C SER A 148 10.05 -11.80 0.45
N GLU A 149 9.54 -12.76 1.20
CA GLU A 149 8.28 -12.64 1.95
C GLU A 149 8.22 -11.35 2.78
N ALA A 150 9.29 -11.02 3.51
CA ALA A 150 9.35 -9.84 4.37
C ALA A 150 9.19 -8.49 3.62
N LYS A 151 9.46 -8.48 2.30
CA LYS A 151 9.26 -7.30 1.44
C LYS A 151 7.95 -7.41 0.66
N ALA A 152 7.66 -8.60 0.15
CA ALA A 152 6.48 -8.87 -0.66
C ALA A 152 5.18 -8.70 0.14
N GLU A 153 5.16 -9.01 1.44
CA GLU A 153 4.01 -8.85 2.33
C GLU A 153 3.35 -7.47 2.16
N HIS A 154 4.11 -6.40 2.31
CA HIS A 154 3.57 -5.04 2.23
C HIS A 154 3.11 -4.65 0.82
N MET A 155 3.70 -5.25 -0.21
CA MET A 155 3.31 -5.05 -1.61
C MET A 155 2.03 -5.83 -1.92
N ALA A 156 1.92 -7.07 -1.43
CA ALA A 156 0.73 -7.90 -1.57
C ALA A 156 -0.49 -7.26 -0.88
N ASP A 157 -0.31 -6.77 0.35
CA ASP A 157 -1.34 -6.02 1.06
C ASP A 157 -1.76 -4.75 0.28
N ALA A 158 -0.79 -4.03 -0.32
CA ALA A 158 -1.10 -2.83 -1.10
C ALA A 158 -1.86 -3.16 -2.39
N LEU A 159 -1.55 -4.30 -3.04
CA LEU A 159 -2.31 -4.80 -4.18
C LEU A 159 -3.73 -5.20 -3.76
N ALA A 160 -3.87 -5.95 -2.68
CA ALA A 160 -5.18 -6.34 -2.15
C ALA A 160 -6.02 -5.12 -1.74
N ALA A 161 -5.40 -4.02 -1.28
CA ALA A 161 -6.12 -2.78 -1.01
C ALA A 161 -6.72 -2.16 -2.29
N ILE A 162 -6.08 -2.29 -3.46
CA ILE A 162 -6.63 -1.85 -4.74
C ILE A 162 -7.89 -2.65 -5.07
N TYR A 163 -7.82 -3.96 -5.00
CA TYR A 163 -8.97 -4.83 -5.26
C TYR A 163 -10.11 -4.60 -4.27
N ALA A 164 -9.81 -4.44 -2.96
CA ALA A 164 -10.81 -4.09 -1.97
C ALA A 164 -11.46 -2.73 -2.25
N GLY A 165 -10.67 -1.75 -2.68
CA GLY A 165 -11.15 -0.42 -3.06
C GLY A 165 -12.05 -0.45 -4.27
N ALA A 166 -11.76 -1.31 -5.25
CA ALA A 166 -12.55 -1.49 -6.46
C ALA A 166 -13.97 -2.02 -6.18
N GLU A 167 -14.19 -2.72 -5.07
CA GLU A 167 -15.50 -3.19 -4.64
C GLU A 167 -16.33 -2.11 -3.92
N THR A 168 -15.75 -0.96 -3.59
CA THR A 168 -16.45 0.11 -2.86
C THR A 168 -17.44 0.85 -3.75
N LYS A 169 -18.56 1.27 -3.15
CA LYS A 169 -19.54 2.12 -3.86
C LYS A 169 -18.92 3.41 -4.38
N GLN A 170 -17.95 3.97 -3.64
CA GLN A 170 -17.26 5.19 -4.04
C GLN A 170 -16.49 4.98 -5.35
N PHE A 171 -15.74 3.88 -5.46
CA PHE A 171 -15.01 3.54 -6.67
C PHE A 171 -15.95 3.28 -7.85
N LEU A 172 -17.00 2.48 -7.65
CA LEU A 172 -17.97 2.16 -8.71
C LEU A 172 -18.66 3.41 -9.25
N ASN A 173 -19.03 4.35 -8.37
CA ASN A 173 -19.61 5.62 -8.79
C ASN A 173 -18.62 6.45 -9.61
N LEU A 174 -17.36 6.50 -9.17
CA LEU A 174 -16.30 7.22 -9.87
C LEU A 174 -16.05 6.66 -11.27
N ILE A 175 -15.95 5.34 -11.41
CA ILE A 175 -15.77 4.68 -12.70
C ILE A 175 -16.95 4.93 -13.65
N ASN A 176 -18.18 4.93 -13.13
CA ASN A 176 -19.36 5.26 -13.94
C ASN A 176 -19.29 6.71 -14.45
N GLN A 177 -18.88 7.67 -13.63
CA GLN A 177 -18.67 9.07 -14.06
C GLN A 177 -17.63 9.19 -15.18
N TYR A 178 -16.52 8.45 -15.08
CA TYR A 178 -15.52 8.40 -16.14
C TYR A 178 -16.07 7.79 -17.43
N LYS A 179 -16.83 6.68 -17.34
CA LYS A 179 -17.47 6.06 -18.52
C LYS A 179 -18.47 6.98 -19.21
N ASP A 180 -19.24 7.75 -18.45
CA ASP A 180 -20.22 8.69 -18.99
C ASP A 180 -19.55 9.92 -19.65
N SER A 181 -18.27 10.14 -19.41
CA SER A 181 -17.49 11.24 -19.99
C SER A 181 -16.72 10.88 -21.27
N LEU A 182 -16.70 9.59 -21.64
CA LEU A 182 -16.07 9.06 -22.86
C LEU A 182 -17.05 9.07 -24.04
#